data_e97a0fa3cbce542ce5e16b34a02f215d
#
_entry.id   e97a0fa3cbce542ce5e16b34a02f215d
#
_cell.length_a   1.000
_cell.length_b   1.000
_cell.length_c   1.000
_cell.angle_alpha   90.00
_cell.angle_beta   90.00
_cell.angle_gamma   90.00
#
_symmetry.space_group_name_H-M   'P 1'
#
loop_
_entity.id
_entity.type
_entity.pdbx_description
1 polymer ?
#
loop_
_entity_poly.entity_id
_entity_poly.type
_entity_poly.pdbx_seq_one_letter_code
_entity_poly.pdbx_strand_id
1 'polypeptide(L)'
;MDINDLIKLLPEGYENACYKTKAMTRKRTMKNPLDLLQLILFYLSGNKSLIDVSQFALMRGIGKISDVGFMKRFVKCKDWIIWLTHHILPNSVIQYKKILS
;
A
#
# COMPACT_ATOMS: atom_id res chain seq x y z
N MET A 1 1.23 9.81 -9.12
CA MET A 1 1.51 8.53 -9.81
C MET A 1 0.21 7.93 -10.30
N ASP A 2 0.15 7.61 -11.57
CA ASP A 2 -1.00 6.93 -12.13
C ASP A 2 -1.04 5.48 -11.62
N ILE A 3 -2.26 4.93 -11.46
CA ILE A 3 -2.42 3.55 -10.99
C ILE A 3 -1.77 2.54 -11.96
N ASN A 4 -1.80 2.82 -13.24
CA ASN A 4 -1.17 1.95 -14.23
C ASN A 4 0.35 1.90 -14.06
N ASP A 5 0.97 3.01 -13.70
CA ASP A 5 2.39 3.06 -13.39
C ASP A 5 2.70 2.29 -12.13
N LEU A 6 1.83 2.38 -11.13
CA LEU A 6 1.98 1.62 -9.89
C LEU A 6 1.94 0.12 -10.16
N ILE A 7 0.98 -0.34 -10.96
CA ILE A 7 0.84 -1.77 -11.30
C ILE A 7 2.11 -2.29 -11.97
N LYS A 8 2.71 -1.50 -12.85
CA LYS A 8 3.94 -1.89 -13.54
C LYS A 8 5.14 -2.03 -12.61
N LEU A 9 5.15 -1.29 -11.51
CA LEU A 9 6.23 -1.33 -10.54
C LEU A 9 6.08 -2.44 -9.51
N LEU A 10 4.90 -3.04 -9.39
CA LEU A 10 4.64 -4.05 -8.38
C LEU A 10 5.35 -5.36 -8.72
N PRO A 11 6.01 -5.98 -7.74
CA PRO A 11 6.66 -7.27 -7.95
C PRO A 11 5.62 -8.37 -8.11
N GLU A 12 5.98 -9.40 -8.85
CA GLU A 12 5.16 -10.60 -8.96
C GLU A 12 4.93 -11.17 -7.55
N GLY A 13 3.69 -11.59 -7.28
CA GLY A 13 3.34 -12.19 -5.99
C GLY A 13 2.94 -11.18 -4.92
N TYR A 14 2.79 -9.90 -5.25
CA TYR A 14 2.42 -8.89 -4.26
C TYR A 14 1.06 -9.19 -3.61
N GLU A 15 0.12 -9.76 -4.37
CA GLU A 15 -1.19 -10.14 -3.83
C GLU A 15 -1.08 -11.29 -2.84
N ASN A 16 -0.33 -12.34 -3.20
CA ASN A 16 -0.10 -13.46 -2.31
C ASN A 16 0.62 -13.03 -1.04
N ALA A 17 1.62 -12.15 -1.16
CA ALA A 17 2.32 -11.61 -0.02
C ALA A 17 1.38 -10.82 0.90
N CYS A 18 0.43 -10.09 0.34
CA CYS A 18 -0.57 -9.35 1.10
C CYS A 18 -1.37 -10.27 2.02
N TYR A 19 -1.85 -11.39 1.49
CA TYR A 19 -2.60 -12.36 2.28
C TYR A 19 -1.69 -13.17 3.22
N LYS A 20 -0.52 -13.55 2.76
CA LYS A 20 0.43 -14.34 3.55
C LYS A 20 0.94 -13.58 4.77
N THR A 21 1.15 -12.29 4.64
CA THR A 21 1.56 -11.41 5.76
C THR A 21 0.38 -10.98 6.61
N LYS A 22 -0.82 -11.39 6.26
CA LYS A 22 -2.07 -11.04 6.95
C LYS A 22 -2.41 -9.55 6.90
N ALA A 23 -1.85 -8.82 5.93
CA ALA A 23 -2.23 -7.42 5.69
C ALA A 23 -3.70 -7.31 5.33
N MET A 24 -4.23 -8.31 4.62
CA MET A 24 -5.66 -8.44 4.33
C MET A 24 -6.12 -9.87 4.61
N THR A 25 -7.41 -9.99 4.96
CA THR A 25 -8.09 -11.28 5.05
C THR A 25 -9.17 -11.31 3.96
N ARG A 26 -9.43 -12.50 3.41
CA ARG A 26 -10.33 -12.66 2.25
C ARG A 26 -11.79 -12.33 2.53
N LYS A 27 -12.19 -12.17 3.80
CA LYS A 27 -13.59 -11.98 4.21
C LYS A 27 -13.94 -10.53 4.57
N ARG A 28 -13.13 -9.55 4.14
CA ARG A 28 -13.34 -8.14 4.51
C ARG A 28 -13.97 -7.35 3.36
N THR A 29 -14.45 -6.14 3.68
CA THR A 29 -15.06 -5.22 2.73
C THR A 29 -14.12 -4.85 1.59
N MET A 30 -12.85 -4.69 1.90
CA MET A 30 -11.84 -4.43 0.89
C MET A 30 -11.41 -5.74 0.25
N LYS A 31 -11.63 -5.85 -1.06
CA LYS A 31 -11.47 -7.12 -1.78
C LYS A 31 -10.17 -7.24 -2.56
N ASN A 32 -9.45 -6.15 -2.74
CA ASN A 32 -8.30 -6.12 -3.63
C ASN A 32 -7.08 -5.53 -2.92
N PRO A 33 -5.95 -6.26 -2.87
CA PRO A 33 -4.71 -5.71 -2.31
C PRO A 33 -4.27 -4.39 -2.95
N LEU A 34 -4.54 -4.20 -4.24
CA LEU A 34 -4.20 -2.97 -4.92
C LEU A 34 -4.95 -1.77 -4.34
N ASP A 35 -6.22 -1.95 -3.95
CA ASP A 35 -7.00 -0.90 -3.31
C ASP A 35 -6.38 -0.47 -1.98
N LEU A 36 -5.99 -1.45 -1.17
CA LEU A 36 -5.32 -1.17 0.11
C LEU A 36 -4.00 -0.44 -0.12
N LEU A 37 -3.23 -0.87 -1.10
CA LEU A 37 -1.95 -0.25 -1.43
C LEU A 37 -2.13 1.20 -1.86
N GLN A 38 -3.16 1.50 -2.64
CA GLN A 38 -3.48 2.87 -3.02
C GLN A 38 -3.73 3.77 -1.81
N LEU A 39 -4.48 3.27 -0.83
CA LEU A 39 -4.77 4.03 0.39
C LEU A 39 -3.49 4.28 1.20
N ILE A 40 -2.63 3.27 1.31
CA ILE A 40 -1.36 3.39 2.02
C ILE A 40 -0.47 4.44 1.35
N LEU A 41 -0.33 4.37 0.04
CA LEU A 41 0.49 5.32 -0.71
C LEU A 41 -0.06 6.73 -0.62
N PHE A 42 -1.37 6.88 -0.69
CA PHE A 42 -2.01 8.19 -0.52
C PHE A 42 -1.70 8.77 0.85
N TYR A 43 -1.83 7.96 1.90
CA TYR A 43 -1.55 8.39 3.27
C TYR A 43 -0.09 8.82 3.45
N LEU A 44 0.83 8.08 2.83
CA LEU A 44 2.27 8.34 2.95
C LEU A 44 2.77 9.44 2.01
N SER A 45 1.96 9.91 1.08
CA SER A 45 2.41 10.83 0.02
C SER A 45 2.52 12.29 0.46
N GLY A 46 2.30 12.59 1.74
CA GLY A 46 2.41 13.96 2.24
C GLY A 46 1.60 14.16 3.51
N ASN A 47 1.20 15.39 3.77
CA ASN A 47 0.46 15.76 4.98
C ASN A 47 -1.02 15.37 4.87
N LYS A 48 -1.30 14.07 4.81
CA LYS A 48 -2.67 13.56 4.72
C LYS A 48 -3.17 13.12 6.08
N SER A 49 -4.40 13.51 6.40
CA SER A 49 -5.08 13.05 7.62
C SER A 49 -5.81 11.72 7.35
N LEU A 50 -6.27 11.07 8.42
CA LEU A 50 -7.08 9.86 8.28
C LEU A 50 -8.42 10.16 7.60
N ILE A 51 -8.96 11.36 7.81
CA ILE A 51 -10.19 11.80 7.14
C ILE A 51 -9.95 11.93 5.65
N ASP A 52 -8.80 12.45 5.23
CA ASP A 52 -8.45 12.55 3.81
C ASP A 52 -8.40 11.18 3.15
N VAL A 53 -7.88 10.16 3.84
CA VAL A 53 -7.85 8.79 3.33
C VAL A 53 -9.26 8.25 3.15
N SER A 54 -10.15 8.49 4.10
CA SER A 54 -11.54 8.04 4.01
C SER A 54 -12.25 8.68 2.81
N GLN A 55 -12.03 9.96 2.57
CA GLN A 55 -12.59 10.66 1.42
C GLN A 55 -12.00 10.15 0.10
N PHE A 56 -10.69 9.91 0.08
CA PHE A 56 -10.03 9.36 -1.09
C PHE A 56 -10.60 7.97 -1.45
N ALA A 57 -10.85 7.13 -0.45
CA ALA A 57 -11.42 5.81 -0.67
C ALA A 57 -12.82 5.90 -1.31
N LEU A 58 -13.64 6.83 -0.85
CA LEU A 58 -14.96 7.06 -1.45
C LEU A 58 -14.84 7.57 -2.89
N MET A 59 -13.98 8.54 -3.12
CA MET A 59 -13.80 9.13 -4.45
C MET A 59 -13.29 8.13 -5.47
N ARG A 60 -12.45 7.19 -5.05
CA ARG A 60 -11.89 6.15 -5.92
C ARG A 60 -12.81 4.94 -6.07
N GLY A 61 -13.94 4.91 -5.39
CA GLY A 61 -14.84 3.77 -5.45
C GLY A 61 -14.34 2.54 -4.71
N ILE A 62 -13.34 2.71 -3.84
CA ILE A 62 -12.79 1.61 -3.04
C ILE A 62 -13.79 1.17 -1.98
N GLY A 63 -14.46 2.14 -1.35
CA GLY A 63 -15.48 1.85 -0.37
C GLY A 63 -15.49 2.84 0.77
N LYS A 64 -16.41 2.61 1.71
CA LYS A 64 -16.53 3.44 2.91
C LYS A 64 -15.65 2.86 3.99
N ILE A 65 -14.60 3.59 4.34
CA ILE A 65 -13.62 3.17 5.35
C ILE A 65 -13.51 4.28 6.39
N SER A 66 -13.69 3.92 7.67
CA SER A 66 -13.51 4.87 8.76
C SER A 66 -12.02 5.14 9.00
N ASP A 67 -11.71 6.27 9.64
CA ASP A 67 -10.35 6.60 10.03
C ASP A 67 -9.73 5.54 10.96
N VAL A 68 -10.49 5.10 11.96
CA VAL A 68 -10.06 4.03 12.88
C VAL A 68 -9.84 2.72 12.12
N GLY A 69 -10.77 2.38 11.22
CA GLY A 69 -10.67 1.17 10.40
C GLY A 69 -9.43 1.16 9.52
N PHE A 70 -9.12 2.29 8.90
CA PHE A 70 -7.90 2.41 8.09
C PHE A 70 -6.65 2.25 8.95
N MET A 71 -6.59 2.93 10.10
CA MET A 71 -5.40 2.85 10.96
C MET A 71 -5.14 1.43 11.43
N LYS A 72 -6.17 0.68 11.79
CA LYS A 72 -6.02 -0.73 12.17
C LYS A 72 -5.45 -1.55 11.02
N ARG A 73 -5.91 -1.31 9.79
CA ARG A 73 -5.38 -2.00 8.60
C ARG A 73 -3.94 -1.59 8.33
N PHE A 74 -3.63 -0.32 8.47
CA PHE A 74 -2.29 0.21 8.25
C PHE A 74 -1.27 -0.47 9.16
N VAL A 75 -1.60 -0.62 10.44
CA VAL A 75 -0.73 -1.31 11.41
C VAL A 75 -0.50 -2.76 11.01
N LYS A 76 -1.54 -3.44 10.53
CA LYS A 76 -1.42 -4.84 10.07
C LYS A 76 -0.60 -4.98 8.78
N CYS A 77 -0.43 -3.90 8.03
CA CYS A 77 0.29 -3.93 6.76
C CYS A 77 1.81 -3.84 6.91
N LYS A 78 2.33 -3.73 8.11
CA LYS A 78 3.76 -3.51 8.33
C LYS A 78 4.63 -4.55 7.61
N ASP A 79 4.34 -5.83 7.79
CA ASP A 79 5.12 -6.89 7.17
C ASP A 79 5.01 -6.90 5.65
N TRP A 80 3.81 -6.60 5.14
CA TRP A 80 3.61 -6.49 3.70
C TRP A 80 4.38 -5.31 3.10
N ILE A 81 4.38 -4.16 3.79
CA ILE A 81 5.14 -2.99 3.35
C ILE A 81 6.64 -3.30 3.33
N ILE A 82 7.15 -3.99 4.34
CA ILE A 82 8.55 -4.43 4.38
C ILE A 82 8.84 -5.34 3.20
N TRP A 83 7.97 -6.30 2.92
CA TRP A 83 8.12 -7.21 1.78
C TRP A 83 8.17 -6.44 0.46
N LEU A 84 7.22 -5.50 0.26
CA LEU A 84 7.18 -4.66 -0.94
C LEU A 84 8.45 -3.83 -1.08
N THR A 85 8.93 -3.25 0.00
CA THR A 85 10.14 -2.45 0.00
C THR A 85 11.35 -3.26 -0.49
N HIS A 86 11.48 -4.50 0.01
CA HIS A 86 12.59 -5.36 -0.39
C HIS A 86 12.51 -5.76 -1.86
N HIS A 87 11.32 -5.83 -2.45
CA HIS A 87 11.15 -6.29 -3.83
C HIS A 87 11.08 -5.16 -4.85
N ILE A 88 10.64 -3.98 -4.44
CA ILE A 88 10.52 -2.82 -5.34
C ILE A 88 11.80 -2.01 -5.38
N LEU A 89 12.43 -1.79 -4.22
CA LEU A 89 13.53 -0.84 -4.06
C LEU A 89 14.95 -1.43 -4.10
N PRO A 90 15.19 -2.75 -4.20
CA PRO A 90 16.57 -3.26 -4.08
C PRO A 90 17.50 -2.62 -5.10
N ASN A 91 17.07 -2.47 -6.34
CA ASN A 91 17.91 -1.86 -7.39
C ASN A 91 18.11 -0.36 -7.15
N SER A 92 17.06 0.33 -6.74
CA SER A 92 17.15 1.77 -6.44
C SER A 92 18.05 2.03 -5.25
N VAL A 93 17.96 1.21 -4.21
CA VAL A 93 18.81 1.33 -3.02
C VAL A 93 20.26 1.05 -3.37
N ILE A 94 20.54 0.05 -4.18
CA ILE A 94 21.90 -0.28 -4.64
C ILE A 94 22.49 0.87 -5.43
N GLN A 95 21.74 1.45 -6.37
CA GLN A 95 22.19 2.60 -7.15
C GLN A 95 22.44 3.80 -6.25
N TYR A 96 21.58 4.04 -5.28
CA TYR A 96 21.73 5.15 -4.35
C TYR A 96 23.01 5.00 -3.53
N LYS A 97 23.30 3.80 -3.05
CA LYS A 97 24.52 3.51 -2.31
C LYS A 97 25.76 3.73 -3.17
N LYS A 98 25.73 3.35 -4.45
CA LYS A 98 26.82 3.60 -5.38
C LYS A 98 27.09 5.08 -5.59
N ILE A 99 26.02 5.89 -5.67
CA ILE A 99 26.15 7.34 -5.82
C ILE A 99 26.77 7.96 -4.57
N LEU A 100 26.41 7.46 -3.39
CA LEU A 100 26.90 7.98 -2.12
C LEU A 100 28.31 7.49 -1.76
N SER A 101 28.76 6.41 -2.35
CA SER A 101 30.09 5.88 -2.11
C SER A 101 31.08 6.44 -3.13
#